data_c6000c4515833ddbfcfcbb8463a08575
#
_entry.id   c6000c4515833ddbfcfcbb8463a08575
#
_cell.length_a   1.000
_cell.length_b   1.000
_cell.length_c   1.000
_cell.angle_alpha   90.00
_cell.angle_beta   90.00
_cell.angle_gamma   90.00
#
_symmetry.space_group_name_H-M   'P 1'
#
loop_
_entity.id
_entity.type
_entity.pdbx_description
1 polymer ?
#
loop_
_entity_poly.entity_id
_entity_poly.type
_entity_poly.pdbx_seq_one_letter_code
_entity_poly.pdbx_strand_id
1 'polypeptide(L)'
;AGGQMAHAYTYDALYRLVSATGTYTGADNKTASYTLAMGYDNMHRITSKRQILTQNNVQFDGTLNAGYDLTYTYGTDTGKKFQLANVKDVNYRTEETPSESENVNNNHAYEYDANGNLVYVNTSRSKKDGVSDEKTTERKLKWDEENRLLASDDNGFVTNYWYDADGERTVKTSGESDQVYVNSEFAGGRTNTAKFSLYVSPYLVANQGGRYTKHIYIGSQRVVSKIGDFDSYGSDPRRIQYAGSETDGLSVDYKQKYVQQLQVIKDNYATFAVPYNGEDNNDYVDGKGFCCNDGSLEAAQARALARAAKNNFQEGDAYEKMQFYYHPDHLGSSSYITNLDGEVVQHIEYVPFGEVFVEERNNIWNTPYLFNAKEFDEETGLYYYGARYYDPRLGLWITTDTLQEKYYDISTYCYAYNNPIRYVD
;
A
#
# COMPACT_ATOMS: atom_id res chain seq x y z
N ALA A 1 -11.20 16.00 -13.77
CA ALA A 1 -11.46 14.91 -12.79
C ALA A 1 -12.59 15.35 -11.85
N GLY A 2 -13.29 14.38 -11.25
CA GLY A 2 -14.42 14.60 -10.37
C GLY A 2 -15.78 14.49 -11.07
N GLY A 3 -16.83 14.22 -10.30
CA GLY A 3 -18.19 14.03 -10.80
C GLY A 3 -19.19 13.82 -9.67
N GLN A 4 -20.41 13.45 -10.06
CA GLN A 4 -21.46 13.14 -9.10
C GLN A 4 -21.27 11.71 -8.56
N MET A 5 -21.25 11.59 -7.24
CA MET A 5 -21.15 10.33 -6.52
C MET A 5 -22.40 10.08 -5.68
N ALA A 6 -22.85 8.83 -5.63
CA ALA A 6 -23.92 8.42 -4.73
C ALA A 6 -23.63 7.02 -4.17
N HIS A 7 -23.88 6.85 -2.88
CA HIS A 7 -23.78 5.56 -2.19
C HIS A 7 -25.06 5.25 -1.42
N ALA A 8 -25.39 3.96 -1.32
CA ALA A 8 -26.45 3.47 -0.46
C ALA A 8 -25.96 2.25 0.33
N TYR A 9 -26.34 2.18 1.60
CA TYR A 9 -25.88 1.15 2.53
C TYR A 9 -27.04 0.52 3.26
N THR A 10 -26.95 -0.79 3.51
CA THR A 10 -27.88 -1.49 4.37
C THR A 10 -27.14 -2.27 5.46
N TYR A 11 -27.78 -2.41 6.61
CA TYR A 11 -27.18 -3.02 7.79
C TYR A 11 -28.09 -4.11 8.34
N ASP A 12 -27.52 -5.08 9.02
CA ASP A 12 -28.30 -6.05 9.80
C ASP A 12 -28.70 -5.50 11.19
N ALA A 13 -29.38 -6.33 11.97
CA ALA A 13 -29.83 -5.95 13.31
C ALA A 13 -28.68 -5.69 14.30
N LEU A 14 -27.46 -6.11 13.98
CA LEU A 14 -26.23 -5.87 14.76
C LEU A 14 -25.42 -4.71 14.19
N TYR A 15 -25.99 -3.93 13.28
CA TYR A 15 -25.35 -2.79 12.61
C TYR A 15 -24.10 -3.15 11.78
N ARG A 16 -23.95 -4.41 11.34
CA ARG A 16 -22.92 -4.82 10.41
C ARG A 16 -23.38 -4.50 8.98
N LEU A 17 -22.47 -4.05 8.13
CA LEU A 17 -22.76 -3.70 6.74
C LEU A 17 -23.09 -4.95 5.94
N VAL A 18 -24.32 -5.11 5.46
CA VAL A 18 -24.72 -6.27 4.63
C VAL A 18 -24.77 -5.98 3.14
N SER A 19 -25.02 -4.76 2.76
CA SER A 19 -24.89 -4.38 1.34
C SER A 19 -24.49 -2.92 1.15
N ALA A 20 -23.86 -2.66 0.03
CA ALA A 20 -23.58 -1.32 -0.44
C ALA A 20 -23.70 -1.27 -1.97
N THR A 21 -24.15 -0.11 -2.46
CA THR A 21 -24.11 0.23 -3.88
C THR A 21 -23.52 1.61 -4.04
N GLY A 22 -22.80 1.82 -5.14
CA GLY A 22 -22.28 3.13 -5.50
C GLY A 22 -22.41 3.39 -6.99
N THR A 23 -22.60 4.65 -7.33
CA THR A 23 -22.64 5.12 -8.71
C THR A 23 -21.81 6.38 -8.85
N TYR A 24 -21.07 6.48 -9.92
CA TYR A 24 -20.27 7.63 -10.30
C TYR A 24 -20.63 8.08 -11.70
N THR A 25 -20.79 9.40 -11.89
CA THR A 25 -20.98 10.04 -13.18
C THR A 25 -20.04 11.22 -13.29
N GLY A 26 -18.98 11.05 -14.05
CA GLY A 26 -17.99 12.08 -14.33
C GLY A 26 -18.23 12.82 -15.65
N ALA A 27 -17.28 13.71 -16.00
CA ALA A 27 -17.23 14.32 -17.32
C ALA A 27 -16.89 13.30 -18.42
N ASP A 28 -17.06 13.68 -19.67
CA ASP A 28 -16.63 12.88 -20.84
C ASP A 28 -17.20 11.47 -20.90
N ASN A 29 -18.45 11.29 -20.48
CA ASN A 29 -19.14 9.99 -20.43
C ASN A 29 -18.47 8.96 -19.51
N LYS A 30 -17.73 9.40 -18.52
CA LYS A 30 -17.18 8.54 -17.49
C LYS A 30 -18.26 8.12 -16.53
N THR A 31 -18.43 6.82 -16.37
CA THR A 31 -19.39 6.26 -15.41
C THR A 31 -18.79 5.07 -14.69
N ALA A 32 -19.19 4.87 -13.46
CA ALA A 32 -18.85 3.66 -12.71
C ALA A 32 -20.01 3.27 -11.79
N SER A 33 -20.12 1.99 -11.50
CA SER A 33 -21.03 1.47 -10.47
C SER A 33 -20.44 0.27 -9.78
N TYR A 34 -20.76 0.11 -8.50
CA TYR A 34 -20.45 -1.12 -7.78
C TYR A 34 -21.66 -1.62 -6.98
N THR A 35 -21.65 -2.93 -6.73
CA THR A 35 -22.48 -3.57 -5.73
C THR A 35 -21.59 -4.40 -4.81
N LEU A 36 -21.86 -4.35 -3.50
CA LEU A 36 -21.21 -5.15 -2.49
C LEU A 36 -22.27 -5.87 -1.67
N ALA A 37 -22.09 -7.16 -1.42
CA ALA A 37 -22.91 -7.95 -0.52
C ALA A 37 -22.00 -8.70 0.47
N MET A 38 -22.37 -8.66 1.76
CA MET A 38 -21.61 -9.24 2.87
C MET A 38 -22.49 -10.26 3.61
N GLY A 39 -21.89 -11.38 4.01
CA GLY A 39 -22.50 -12.35 4.91
C GLY A 39 -21.66 -12.53 6.17
N TYR A 40 -22.35 -12.80 7.28
CA TYR A 40 -21.72 -12.97 8.60
C TYR A 40 -22.31 -14.14 9.35
N ASP A 41 -21.53 -14.72 10.24
CA ASP A 41 -22.02 -15.71 11.19
C ASP A 41 -22.30 -15.10 12.58
N ASN A 42 -22.71 -15.97 13.52
CA ASN A 42 -23.02 -15.57 14.90
C ASN A 42 -21.77 -15.19 15.73
N MET A 43 -20.57 -15.44 15.23
CA MET A 43 -19.30 -15.04 15.84
C MET A 43 -18.77 -13.74 15.23
N HIS A 44 -19.59 -13.01 14.48
CA HIS A 44 -19.24 -11.78 13.77
C HIS A 44 -18.14 -11.95 12.71
N ARG A 45 -17.88 -13.18 12.25
CA ARG A 45 -16.91 -13.45 11.19
C ARG A 45 -17.57 -13.25 9.83
N ILE A 46 -16.82 -12.73 8.87
CA ILE A 46 -17.26 -12.64 7.47
C ILE A 46 -17.34 -14.05 6.89
N THR A 47 -18.49 -14.45 6.38
CA THR A 47 -18.68 -15.76 5.70
C THR A 47 -18.71 -15.65 4.18
N SER A 48 -19.10 -14.48 3.68
CA SER A 48 -19.08 -14.20 2.25
C SER A 48 -18.89 -12.71 1.98
N LYS A 49 -18.22 -12.40 0.90
CA LYS A 49 -18.09 -11.04 0.34
C LYS A 49 -18.17 -11.13 -1.17
N ARG A 50 -19.17 -10.48 -1.76
CA ARG A 50 -19.33 -10.43 -3.20
C ARG A 50 -19.32 -8.98 -3.67
N GLN A 51 -18.47 -8.69 -4.66
CA GLN A 51 -18.36 -7.37 -5.25
C GLN A 51 -18.45 -7.45 -6.77
N ILE A 52 -19.22 -6.55 -7.35
CA ILE A 52 -19.30 -6.35 -8.80
C ILE A 52 -18.99 -4.90 -9.08
N LEU A 53 -18.12 -4.66 -10.03
CA LEU A 53 -17.68 -3.34 -10.48
C LEU A 53 -17.87 -3.24 -11.99
N THR A 54 -18.47 -2.13 -12.43
CA THR A 54 -18.52 -1.74 -13.84
C THR A 54 -17.99 -0.32 -13.96
N GLN A 55 -17.08 -0.09 -14.90
CA GLN A 55 -16.54 1.23 -15.21
C GLN A 55 -16.52 1.45 -16.70
N ASN A 56 -16.84 2.67 -17.14
CA ASN A 56 -16.76 3.09 -18.53
C ASN A 56 -15.90 4.35 -18.60
N ASN A 57 -14.82 4.29 -19.38
CA ASN A 57 -13.89 5.41 -19.63
C ASN A 57 -13.27 6.03 -18.36
N VAL A 58 -13.17 5.31 -17.25
CA VAL A 58 -12.61 5.83 -15.99
C VAL A 58 -11.11 5.54 -15.90
N GLN A 59 -10.71 4.27 -15.93
CA GLN A 59 -9.29 3.88 -15.86
C GLN A 59 -8.63 3.86 -17.23
N PHE A 60 -9.39 3.52 -18.27
CA PHE A 60 -8.96 3.49 -19.66
C PHE A 60 -10.16 3.76 -20.57
N ASP A 61 -9.90 4.00 -21.85
CA ASP A 61 -10.98 4.16 -22.85
C ASP A 61 -11.61 2.79 -23.12
N GLY A 62 -12.83 2.60 -22.64
CA GLY A 62 -13.60 1.37 -22.76
C GLY A 62 -14.34 0.98 -21.49
N THR A 63 -14.90 -0.22 -21.50
CA THR A 63 -15.67 -0.78 -20.39
C THR A 63 -14.86 -1.83 -19.65
N LEU A 64 -14.71 -1.66 -18.33
CA LEU A 64 -14.21 -2.66 -17.41
C LEU A 64 -15.37 -3.23 -16.62
N ASN A 65 -15.53 -4.56 -16.67
CA ASN A 65 -16.35 -5.30 -15.73
C ASN A 65 -15.44 -6.22 -14.92
N ALA A 66 -15.47 -6.08 -13.62
CA ALA A 66 -14.66 -6.85 -12.70
C ALA A 66 -15.49 -7.26 -11.48
N GLY A 67 -15.09 -8.31 -10.80
CA GLY A 67 -15.74 -8.69 -9.57
C GLY A 67 -15.22 -9.99 -9.02
N TYR A 68 -15.69 -10.31 -7.85
CA TYR A 68 -15.38 -11.54 -7.15
C TYR A 68 -16.52 -11.98 -6.24
N ASP A 69 -16.50 -13.27 -5.92
CA ASP A 69 -17.35 -13.89 -4.94
C ASP A 69 -16.47 -14.71 -3.99
N LEU A 70 -16.27 -14.20 -2.78
CA LEU A 70 -15.45 -14.83 -1.76
C LEU A 70 -16.30 -15.61 -0.78
N THR A 71 -15.96 -16.86 -0.53
CA THR A 71 -16.54 -17.68 0.54
C THR A 71 -15.45 -18.04 1.54
N TYR A 72 -15.65 -17.66 2.79
CA TYR A 72 -14.66 -17.76 3.88
C TYR A 72 -14.90 -19.03 4.69
N THR A 73 -13.84 -19.77 4.94
CA THR A 73 -13.82 -20.92 5.85
C THR A 73 -12.79 -20.68 6.94
N TYR A 74 -13.19 -20.89 8.18
CA TYR A 74 -12.35 -20.65 9.36
C TYR A 74 -11.88 -21.96 9.99
N GLY A 75 -10.82 -21.88 10.79
CA GLY A 75 -10.32 -23.00 11.57
C GLY A 75 -11.37 -23.54 12.55
N THR A 76 -11.30 -24.84 12.79
CA THR A 76 -12.22 -25.56 13.72
C THR A 76 -11.59 -25.83 15.07
N ASP A 77 -10.26 -25.84 15.14
CA ASP A 77 -9.51 -26.15 16.34
C ASP A 77 -9.68 -25.06 17.42
N THR A 78 -9.51 -25.47 18.66
CA THR A 78 -9.49 -24.54 19.78
C THR A 78 -8.37 -23.51 19.60
N GLY A 79 -8.70 -22.22 19.71
CA GLY A 79 -7.75 -21.12 19.46
C GLY A 79 -7.63 -20.66 18.01
N LYS A 80 -8.14 -21.43 17.04
CA LYS A 80 -8.05 -21.09 15.60
C LYS A 80 -9.38 -20.69 14.97
N LYS A 81 -10.44 -20.55 15.75
CA LYS A 81 -11.80 -20.29 15.25
C LYS A 81 -11.96 -18.95 14.52
N PHE A 82 -11.07 -18.02 14.73
CA PHE A 82 -11.06 -16.72 14.04
C PHE A 82 -10.02 -16.63 12.92
N GLN A 83 -9.13 -17.61 12.82
CA GLN A 83 -8.15 -17.69 11.73
C GLN A 83 -8.80 -18.25 10.48
N LEU A 84 -8.53 -17.62 9.33
CA LEU A 84 -8.95 -18.16 8.04
C LEU A 84 -8.22 -19.48 7.78
N ALA A 85 -8.96 -20.50 7.40
CA ALA A 85 -8.37 -21.73 6.86
C ALA A 85 -8.33 -21.69 5.33
N ASN A 86 -9.41 -21.18 4.74
CA ASN A 86 -9.53 -21.12 3.28
C ASN A 86 -10.48 -20.00 2.85
N VAL A 87 -10.20 -19.42 1.69
CA VAL A 87 -11.13 -18.54 0.96
C VAL A 87 -11.26 -19.08 -0.46
N LYS A 88 -12.48 -19.50 -0.82
CA LYS A 88 -12.83 -19.75 -2.22
C LYS A 88 -13.09 -18.41 -2.88
N ASP A 89 -12.39 -18.11 -3.95
CA ASP A 89 -12.44 -16.85 -4.69
C ASP A 89 -12.81 -17.11 -6.14
N VAL A 90 -14.05 -16.84 -6.47
CA VAL A 90 -14.50 -16.82 -7.86
C VAL A 90 -14.29 -15.42 -8.38
N ASN A 91 -13.30 -15.26 -9.24
CA ASN A 91 -12.87 -13.97 -9.77
C ASN A 91 -13.17 -13.90 -11.27
N TYR A 92 -13.67 -12.78 -11.72
CA TYR A 92 -13.90 -12.51 -13.14
C TYR A 92 -13.51 -11.07 -13.49
N ARG A 93 -12.94 -10.91 -14.66
CA ARG A 93 -12.59 -9.61 -15.23
C ARG A 93 -12.78 -9.67 -16.73
N THR A 94 -13.42 -8.63 -17.29
CA THR A 94 -13.52 -8.43 -18.74
C THR A 94 -13.49 -6.94 -19.05
N GLU A 95 -12.83 -6.59 -20.13
CA GLU A 95 -12.68 -5.22 -20.59
C GLU A 95 -13.73 -4.81 -21.62
N GLU A 96 -14.55 -5.75 -22.08
CA GLU A 96 -15.60 -5.48 -23.05
C GLU A 96 -16.99 -5.83 -22.50
N THR A 97 -17.38 -7.07 -22.54
CA THR A 97 -18.66 -7.54 -22.04
C THR A 97 -18.45 -8.62 -20.99
N PRO A 98 -19.25 -8.68 -19.91
CA PRO A 98 -19.14 -9.76 -18.95
C PRO A 98 -19.40 -11.07 -19.66
N SER A 99 -18.36 -11.77 -20.06
CA SER A 99 -18.53 -13.13 -20.55
C SER A 99 -18.37 -14.07 -19.35
N GLU A 100 -19.31 -14.97 -19.18
CA GLU A 100 -19.20 -16.02 -18.18
C GLU A 100 -17.98 -16.93 -18.42
N SER A 101 -17.27 -16.77 -19.55
CA SER A 101 -16.22 -17.69 -19.99
C SER A 101 -14.89 -17.53 -19.27
N GLU A 102 -14.65 -16.40 -18.61
CA GLU A 102 -13.31 -16.07 -18.04
C GLU A 102 -13.24 -16.13 -16.51
N ASN A 103 -14.24 -16.72 -15.85
CA ASN A 103 -14.20 -16.87 -14.41
C ASN A 103 -13.04 -17.78 -14.00
N VAL A 104 -12.18 -17.28 -13.14
CA VAL A 104 -11.11 -18.05 -12.52
C VAL A 104 -11.53 -18.40 -11.10
N ASN A 105 -11.56 -19.67 -10.78
CA ASN A 105 -11.82 -20.15 -9.43
C ASN A 105 -10.46 -20.29 -8.72
N ASN A 106 -10.18 -19.37 -7.83
CA ASN A 106 -9.03 -19.46 -6.95
C ASN A 106 -9.45 -20.07 -5.61
N ASN A 107 -8.51 -20.73 -4.96
CA ASN A 107 -8.70 -21.26 -3.63
C ASN A 107 -7.46 -20.88 -2.83
N HIS A 108 -7.64 -20.03 -1.82
CA HIS A 108 -6.57 -19.53 -0.99
C HIS A 108 -6.56 -20.30 0.32
N ALA A 109 -5.45 -20.98 0.62
CA ALA A 109 -5.22 -21.62 1.90
C ALA A 109 -4.31 -20.75 2.78
N TYR A 110 -4.65 -20.60 4.04
CA TYR A 110 -4.01 -19.68 4.98
C TYR A 110 -3.36 -20.45 6.14
N GLU A 111 -2.15 -20.04 6.51
CA GLU A 111 -1.45 -20.56 7.68
C GLU A 111 -1.00 -19.42 8.59
N TYR A 112 -1.04 -19.65 9.88
CA TYR A 112 -0.70 -18.67 10.91
C TYR A 112 0.36 -19.23 11.85
N ASP A 113 1.20 -18.35 12.39
CA ASP A 113 2.13 -18.67 13.45
C ASP A 113 1.42 -18.86 14.82
N ALA A 114 2.20 -19.14 15.86
CA ALA A 114 1.68 -19.34 17.21
C ALA A 114 1.10 -18.06 17.83
N ASN A 115 1.51 -16.89 17.34
CA ASN A 115 1.01 -15.58 17.79
C ASN A 115 -0.26 -15.16 17.04
N GLY A 116 -0.65 -15.90 15.99
CA GLY A 116 -1.80 -15.60 15.16
C GLY A 116 -1.50 -14.64 14.01
N ASN A 117 -0.24 -14.44 13.66
CA ASN A 117 0.12 -13.69 12.46
C ASN A 117 0.02 -14.58 11.23
N LEU A 118 -0.51 -14.06 10.14
CA LEU A 118 -0.53 -14.74 8.86
C LEU A 118 0.90 -14.93 8.35
N VAL A 119 1.32 -16.18 8.09
CA VAL A 119 2.68 -16.48 7.62
C VAL A 119 2.72 -17.03 6.20
N TYR A 120 1.61 -17.62 5.74
CA TYR A 120 1.58 -18.24 4.43
C TYR A 120 0.20 -18.20 3.81
N VAL A 121 0.16 -17.86 2.52
CA VAL A 121 -1.03 -18.01 1.67
C VAL A 121 -0.63 -18.78 0.42
N ASN A 122 -1.29 -19.91 0.20
CA ASN A 122 -1.16 -20.66 -1.04
C ASN A 122 -2.43 -20.46 -1.88
N THR A 123 -2.25 -20.01 -3.10
CA THR A 123 -3.34 -19.82 -4.05
C THR A 123 -3.27 -20.87 -5.15
N SER A 124 -4.20 -21.82 -5.13
CA SER A 124 -4.45 -22.71 -6.26
C SER A 124 -5.46 -22.06 -7.21
N ARG A 125 -5.21 -22.15 -8.51
CA ARG A 125 -6.05 -21.56 -9.55
C ARG A 125 -6.69 -22.67 -10.38
N SER A 126 -7.97 -22.52 -10.68
CA SER A 126 -8.68 -23.40 -11.61
C SER A 126 -9.42 -22.54 -12.63
N LYS A 127 -9.21 -22.84 -13.90
CA LYS A 127 -9.97 -22.23 -14.98
C LYS A 127 -11.42 -22.73 -14.98
N LYS A 128 -12.31 -22.03 -15.67
CA LYS A 128 -13.73 -22.38 -15.78
C LYS A 128 -13.97 -23.79 -16.35
N ASP A 129 -13.10 -24.26 -17.22
CA ASP A 129 -13.13 -25.62 -17.76
C ASP A 129 -12.78 -26.72 -16.75
N GLY A 130 -12.47 -26.34 -15.50
CA GLY A 130 -12.06 -27.24 -14.42
C GLY A 130 -10.61 -27.71 -14.53
N VAL A 131 -9.86 -27.23 -15.51
CA VAL A 131 -8.43 -27.53 -15.62
C VAL A 131 -7.68 -26.66 -14.63
N SER A 132 -6.85 -27.28 -13.79
CA SER A 132 -5.95 -26.56 -12.87
C SER A 132 -5.00 -25.66 -13.67
N ASP A 133 -4.91 -24.40 -13.31
CA ASP A 133 -3.86 -23.55 -13.81
C ASP A 133 -2.55 -24.01 -13.16
N GLU A 134 -1.52 -24.26 -13.95
CA GLU A 134 -0.20 -24.66 -13.44
C GLU A 134 0.48 -23.57 -12.59
N LYS A 135 -0.05 -22.35 -12.61
CA LYS A 135 0.45 -21.22 -11.82
C LYS A 135 -0.24 -21.17 -10.46
N THR A 136 0.28 -21.92 -9.51
CA THR A 136 0.04 -21.61 -8.10
C THR A 136 0.82 -20.36 -7.73
N THR A 137 0.22 -19.48 -6.95
CA THR A 137 0.90 -18.31 -6.38
C THR A 137 1.03 -18.47 -4.88
N GLU A 138 2.14 -17.99 -4.34
CA GLU A 138 2.43 -18.07 -2.91
C GLU A 138 2.72 -16.70 -2.36
N ARG A 139 2.22 -16.44 -1.15
CA ARG A 139 2.66 -15.32 -0.32
C ARG A 139 3.24 -15.87 0.97
N LYS A 140 4.42 -15.41 1.35
CA LYS A 140 5.08 -15.74 2.60
C LYS A 140 5.34 -14.46 3.38
N LEU A 141 5.08 -14.48 4.68
CA LEU A 141 5.26 -13.32 5.54
C LEU A 141 6.16 -13.69 6.72
N LYS A 142 7.04 -12.78 7.08
CA LYS A 142 7.96 -12.94 8.21
C LYS A 142 7.69 -11.84 9.23
N TRP A 143 7.51 -12.24 10.47
CA TRP A 143 7.21 -11.38 11.60
C TRP A 143 8.33 -11.40 12.64
N ASP A 144 8.42 -10.37 13.46
CA ASP A 144 9.25 -10.36 14.65
C ASP A 144 8.45 -10.78 15.89
N GLU A 145 9.11 -10.77 17.04
CA GLU A 145 8.54 -11.16 18.33
C GLU A 145 7.48 -10.17 18.83
N GLU A 146 7.43 -8.96 18.27
CA GLU A 146 6.46 -7.91 18.58
C GLU A 146 5.29 -7.88 17.57
N ASN A 147 5.21 -8.90 16.70
CA ASN A 147 4.18 -9.06 15.65
C ASN A 147 4.24 -7.94 14.58
N ARG A 148 5.44 -7.39 14.30
CA ARG A 148 5.65 -6.44 13.21
C ARG A 148 6.12 -7.19 11.97
N LEU A 149 5.57 -6.84 10.81
CA LEU A 149 5.90 -7.48 9.54
C LEU A 149 7.31 -7.08 9.08
N LEU A 150 8.24 -8.01 9.06
CA LEU A 150 9.62 -7.76 8.62
C LEU A 150 9.82 -7.93 7.13
N ALA A 151 9.09 -8.85 6.52
CA ALA A 151 9.18 -9.08 5.09
C ALA A 151 7.93 -9.78 4.54
N SER A 152 7.63 -9.53 3.27
CA SER A 152 6.65 -10.25 2.47
C SER A 152 7.32 -10.74 1.19
N ASP A 153 7.12 -12.01 0.86
CA ASP A 153 7.45 -12.58 -0.44
C ASP A 153 6.14 -12.88 -1.18
N ASP A 154 5.92 -12.18 -2.27
CA ASP A 154 4.80 -12.39 -3.17
C ASP A 154 5.31 -13.07 -4.45
N ASN A 155 5.35 -14.38 -4.44
CA ASN A 155 5.74 -15.19 -5.60
C ASN A 155 7.14 -14.85 -6.15
N GLY A 156 8.10 -14.62 -5.27
CA GLY A 156 9.49 -14.25 -5.59
C GLY A 156 9.77 -12.75 -5.57
N PHE A 157 8.76 -11.93 -5.28
CA PHE A 157 8.91 -10.50 -5.08
C PHE A 157 8.96 -10.18 -3.59
N VAL A 158 10.11 -9.73 -3.11
CA VAL A 158 10.34 -9.53 -1.68
C VAL A 158 10.30 -8.05 -1.32
N THR A 159 9.42 -7.71 -0.40
CA THR A 159 9.35 -6.40 0.27
C THR A 159 9.88 -6.54 1.69
N ASN A 160 10.68 -5.59 2.15
CA ASN A 160 11.29 -5.61 3.48
C ASN A 160 10.92 -4.35 4.25
N TYR A 161 10.77 -4.48 5.56
CA TYR A 161 10.37 -3.42 6.47
C TYR A 161 11.29 -3.36 7.69
N TRP A 162 11.59 -2.14 8.16
CA TRP A 162 12.31 -1.87 9.40
C TRP A 162 11.50 -0.93 10.28
N TYR A 163 11.64 -1.11 11.57
CA TYR A 163 10.94 -0.34 12.58
C TYR A 163 11.92 0.24 13.58
N ASP A 164 11.54 1.34 14.22
CA ASP A 164 12.27 1.88 15.35
C ASP A 164 11.84 1.21 16.67
N ALA A 165 12.37 1.71 17.78
CA ALA A 165 12.06 1.19 19.11
C ALA A 165 10.62 1.45 19.56
N ASP A 166 9.96 2.46 18.98
CA ASP A 166 8.57 2.80 19.26
C ASP A 166 7.59 2.00 18.37
N GLY A 167 8.12 1.16 17.44
CA GLY A 167 7.33 0.34 16.53
C GLY A 167 6.90 1.07 15.25
N GLU A 168 7.37 2.28 15.01
CA GLU A 168 7.09 3.03 13.79
C GLU A 168 7.97 2.55 12.63
N ARG A 169 7.38 2.40 11.45
CA ARG A 169 8.11 1.98 10.26
C ARG A 169 9.10 3.05 9.79
N THR A 170 10.37 2.71 9.76
CA THR A 170 11.44 3.64 9.38
C THR A 170 11.92 3.45 7.96
N VAL A 171 11.91 2.23 7.45
CA VAL A 171 12.36 1.92 6.09
C VAL A 171 11.43 0.89 5.46
N LYS A 172 11.17 1.06 4.18
CA LYS A 172 10.58 0.05 3.30
C LYS A 172 11.45 -0.10 2.06
N THR A 173 11.78 -1.34 1.70
CA THR A 173 12.41 -1.64 0.41
C THR A 173 11.60 -2.71 -0.30
N SER A 174 11.51 -2.60 -1.61
CA SER A 174 10.86 -3.61 -2.46
C SER A 174 11.64 -3.77 -3.74
N GLY A 175 11.45 -4.89 -4.43
CA GLY A 175 11.97 -5.06 -5.77
C GLY A 175 11.50 -3.93 -6.68
N GLU A 176 12.21 -3.67 -7.75
CA GLU A 176 11.72 -2.78 -8.80
C GLU A 176 10.47 -3.41 -9.41
N SER A 177 9.34 -2.74 -9.30
CA SER A 177 8.11 -3.34 -9.75
C SER A 177 7.37 -2.45 -10.73
N ASP A 178 7.04 -3.09 -11.81
CA ASP A 178 5.77 -2.87 -12.48
C ASP A 178 4.66 -3.70 -11.78
N GLN A 179 4.81 -3.99 -10.49
CA GLN A 179 3.80 -4.74 -9.75
C GLN A 179 2.60 -3.88 -9.51
N VAL A 180 1.50 -4.33 -10.02
CA VAL A 180 0.20 -3.70 -9.83
C VAL A 180 -0.66 -4.68 -9.06
N TYR A 181 -0.99 -4.33 -7.82
CA TYR A 181 -2.12 -4.92 -7.13
C TYR A 181 -3.38 -4.17 -7.55
N VAL A 182 -4.27 -4.84 -8.21
CA VAL A 182 -5.61 -4.33 -8.48
C VAL A 182 -6.52 -4.87 -7.39
N ASN A 183 -7.00 -3.97 -6.51
CA ASN A 183 -7.88 -4.34 -5.39
C ASN A 183 -7.34 -5.52 -4.56
N SER A 184 -6.08 -5.43 -4.17
CA SER A 184 -5.35 -6.44 -3.39
C SER A 184 -5.07 -7.76 -4.11
N GLU A 185 -5.33 -7.88 -5.39
CA GLU A 185 -4.93 -9.03 -6.18
C GLU A 185 -3.62 -8.76 -6.90
N PHE A 186 -2.65 -9.65 -6.71
CA PHE A 186 -1.36 -9.58 -7.39
C PHE A 186 -1.53 -9.78 -8.90
N ALA A 187 -1.21 -8.76 -9.68
CA ALA A 187 -1.37 -8.77 -11.13
C ALA A 187 -0.08 -9.09 -11.91
N GLY A 188 1.06 -9.23 -11.22
CA GLY A 188 2.36 -9.58 -11.81
C GLY A 188 3.49 -8.62 -11.47
N GLY A 189 4.74 -8.98 -11.74
CA GLY A 189 5.89 -8.12 -11.49
C GLY A 189 7.26 -8.70 -11.83
N ARG A 190 8.30 -7.89 -11.67
CA ARG A 190 9.71 -8.27 -11.85
C ARG A 190 10.49 -7.99 -10.58
N THR A 191 11.39 -8.90 -10.20
CA THR A 191 12.29 -8.80 -9.06
C THR A 191 13.64 -8.23 -9.47
N ASN A 192 13.67 -6.95 -9.85
CA ASN A 192 14.96 -6.33 -10.11
C ASN A 192 15.26 -5.33 -9.02
N THR A 193 16.00 -4.51 -8.90
CA THR A 193 16.44 -3.49 -7.95
C THR A 193 15.42 -3.09 -6.85
N ALA A 194 15.91 -2.88 -5.65
CA ALA A 194 15.08 -2.47 -4.54
C ALA A 194 14.63 -1.01 -4.66
N LYS A 195 13.33 -0.75 -4.65
CA LYS A 195 12.79 0.56 -4.30
C LYS A 195 13.01 0.81 -2.83
N PHE A 196 13.21 2.06 -2.50
CA PHE A 196 13.57 2.48 -1.15
C PHE A 196 12.71 3.67 -0.71
N SER A 197 12.10 3.55 0.47
CA SER A 197 11.45 4.65 1.17
C SER A 197 11.97 4.73 2.59
N LEU A 198 12.45 5.91 2.99
CA LEU A 198 12.90 6.23 4.33
C LEU A 198 11.88 7.14 4.99
N TYR A 199 11.27 6.68 6.05
CA TYR A 199 10.33 7.44 6.89
C TYR A 199 11.13 8.12 8.00
N VAL A 200 11.61 9.33 7.73
CA VAL A 200 12.41 10.09 8.71
C VAL A 200 11.56 10.50 9.91
N SER A 201 10.30 10.79 9.62
CA SER A 201 9.26 11.10 10.61
C SER A 201 7.89 11.06 9.89
N PRO A 202 6.77 11.16 10.62
CA PRO A 202 5.45 11.32 9.99
C PRO A 202 5.36 12.54 9.05
N TYR A 203 6.27 13.50 9.20
CA TYR A 203 6.28 14.74 8.43
C TYR A 203 7.23 14.71 7.23
N LEU A 204 8.11 13.72 7.12
CA LEU A 204 9.14 13.67 6.07
C LEU A 204 9.42 12.23 5.65
N VAL A 205 9.19 11.96 4.37
CA VAL A 205 9.53 10.70 3.71
C VAL A 205 10.50 10.99 2.58
N ALA A 206 11.60 10.26 2.52
CA ALA A 206 12.57 10.32 1.43
C ALA A 206 12.51 9.02 0.60
N ASN A 207 12.60 9.16 -0.71
CA ASN A 207 12.53 8.05 -1.65
C ASN A 207 13.81 7.94 -2.46
N GLN A 208 13.96 6.80 -3.13
CA GLN A 208 15.06 6.59 -4.08
C GLN A 208 15.13 7.72 -5.11
N GLY A 209 16.34 8.08 -5.53
CA GLY A 209 16.57 9.15 -6.50
C GLY A 209 16.55 10.56 -5.91
N GLY A 210 16.62 10.71 -4.58
CA GLY A 210 16.70 12.01 -3.90
C GLY A 210 15.36 12.75 -3.82
N ARG A 211 14.27 12.11 -4.19
CA ARG A 211 12.93 12.66 -4.04
C ARG A 211 12.49 12.58 -2.58
N TYR A 212 11.85 13.62 -2.07
CA TYR A 212 11.29 13.62 -0.72
C TYR A 212 9.90 14.23 -0.70
N THR A 213 9.13 13.87 0.31
CA THR A 213 7.79 14.41 0.55
C THR A 213 7.71 14.94 1.97
N LYS A 214 7.34 16.21 2.13
CA LYS A 214 7.01 16.81 3.42
C LYS A 214 5.51 16.80 3.59
N HIS A 215 5.04 16.31 4.73
CA HIS A 215 3.62 16.29 5.09
C HIS A 215 3.30 17.34 6.14
N ILE A 216 2.19 18.03 5.95
CA ILE A 216 1.68 19.03 6.89
C ILE A 216 0.33 18.51 7.40
N TYR A 217 0.16 18.57 8.72
CA TYR A 217 -1.02 18.08 9.40
C TYR A 217 -1.74 19.19 10.16
N ILE A 218 -3.06 19.05 10.30
CA ILE A 218 -3.89 19.77 11.27
C ILE A 218 -4.51 18.71 12.18
N GLY A 219 -4.06 18.68 13.43
CA GLY A 219 -4.36 17.54 14.32
C GLY A 219 -3.75 16.26 13.76
N SER A 220 -4.55 15.21 13.60
CA SER A 220 -4.12 13.94 12.98
C SER A 220 -4.33 13.90 11.47
N GLN A 221 -4.95 14.91 10.88
CA GLN A 221 -5.30 14.93 9.46
C GLN A 221 -4.19 15.53 8.62
N ARG A 222 -3.71 14.77 7.60
CA ARG A 222 -2.80 15.29 6.57
C ARG A 222 -3.57 16.25 5.66
N VAL A 223 -3.07 17.48 5.53
CA VAL A 223 -3.73 18.53 4.73
C VAL A 223 -2.92 18.93 3.51
N VAL A 224 -1.58 18.83 3.56
CA VAL A 224 -0.71 19.18 2.44
C VAL A 224 0.44 18.18 2.36
N SER A 225 0.81 17.82 1.12
CA SER A 225 2.09 17.20 0.80
C SER A 225 2.86 18.11 -0.15
N LYS A 226 4.12 18.38 0.21
CA LYS A 226 5.07 19.12 -0.62
C LYS A 226 6.14 18.18 -1.11
N ILE A 227 6.31 18.12 -2.43
CA ILE A 227 7.28 17.23 -3.06
C ILE A 227 8.50 18.04 -3.45
N GLY A 228 9.65 17.59 -3.01
CA GLY A 228 10.94 18.05 -3.46
C GLY A 228 11.70 16.94 -4.18
N ASP A 229 12.58 17.31 -5.05
CA ASP A 229 13.51 16.42 -5.71
C ASP A 229 14.94 16.89 -5.51
N PHE A 230 15.89 16.20 -6.12
CA PHE A 230 17.28 16.58 -6.02
C PHE A 230 17.56 17.97 -6.60
N ASP A 231 16.81 18.41 -7.60
CA ASP A 231 16.98 19.72 -8.20
C ASP A 231 16.51 20.84 -7.27
N SER A 232 15.42 20.63 -6.54
CA SER A 232 14.93 21.55 -5.51
C SER A 232 15.75 21.52 -4.20
N TYR A 233 16.43 20.40 -3.93
CA TYR A 233 17.21 20.18 -2.70
C TYR A 233 18.31 21.24 -2.48
N GLY A 234 18.96 21.69 -3.53
CA GLY A 234 19.99 22.74 -3.45
C GLY A 234 19.44 24.15 -3.21
N SER A 235 18.14 24.35 -3.40
CA SER A 235 17.47 25.67 -3.30
C SER A 235 16.99 25.99 -1.89
N ASP A 236 16.93 25.02 -0.96
CA ASP A 236 16.49 25.26 0.42
C ASP A 236 17.60 25.94 1.24
N PRO A 237 17.41 27.20 1.65
CA PRO A 237 18.43 27.90 2.44
C PRO A 237 18.61 27.34 3.86
N ARG A 238 17.66 26.52 4.34
CA ARG A 238 17.72 25.87 5.66
C ARG A 238 18.47 24.55 5.65
N ARG A 239 18.92 24.14 4.48
CA ARG A 239 19.59 22.86 4.27
C ARG A 239 20.85 22.78 5.15
N ILE A 240 20.98 21.67 5.88
CA ILE A 240 22.20 21.33 6.60
C ILE A 240 23.16 20.68 5.58
N GLN A 241 24.32 21.30 5.38
CA GLN A 241 25.38 20.70 4.59
C GLN A 241 26.08 19.63 5.44
N TYR A 242 26.34 18.49 4.80
CA TYR A 242 27.07 17.38 5.43
C TYR A 242 26.38 16.73 6.63
N ALA A 243 25.05 16.65 6.66
CA ALA A 243 24.33 15.87 7.66
C ALA A 243 24.89 14.44 7.73
N GLY A 244 25.25 13.99 8.92
CA GLY A 244 25.89 12.69 9.13
C GLY A 244 27.39 12.64 8.85
N SER A 245 28.03 13.78 8.63
CA SER A 245 29.50 13.87 8.56
C SER A 245 30.11 13.96 9.96
N GLU A 246 31.42 13.73 10.05
CA GLU A 246 32.18 13.92 11.33
C GLU A 246 32.01 15.31 11.93
N THR A 247 31.67 16.29 11.10
CA THR A 247 31.44 17.68 11.55
C THR A 247 30.16 17.86 12.35
N ASP A 248 29.20 16.91 12.23
CA ASP A 248 27.95 16.95 12.98
C ASP A 248 28.06 16.32 14.37
N GLY A 249 29.24 15.81 14.75
CA GLY A 249 29.45 15.10 16.00
C GLY A 249 28.74 13.76 16.13
N LEU A 250 28.19 13.24 15.02
CA LEU A 250 27.53 11.95 14.96
C LEU A 250 28.54 10.85 14.70
N SER A 251 28.64 9.90 15.63
CA SER A 251 29.55 8.74 15.53
C SER A 251 28.91 7.54 14.80
N VAL A 252 27.97 7.76 13.89
CA VAL A 252 27.28 6.70 13.19
C VAL A 252 28.06 6.31 11.94
N ASP A 253 28.54 5.09 11.88
CA ASP A 253 29.10 4.51 10.66
C ASP A 253 27.97 4.07 9.71
N TYR A 254 27.55 5.00 8.85
CA TYR A 254 26.49 4.75 7.86
C TYR A 254 26.87 3.68 6.85
N LYS A 255 28.14 3.51 6.53
CA LYS A 255 28.63 2.47 5.63
C LYS A 255 28.44 1.09 6.24
N GLN A 256 28.82 0.91 7.49
CA GLN A 256 28.60 -0.35 8.20
C GLN A 256 27.10 -0.64 8.37
N LYS A 257 26.31 0.38 8.71
CA LYS A 257 24.86 0.24 8.87
C LYS A 257 24.20 -0.20 7.56
N TYR A 258 24.61 0.37 6.43
CA TYR A 258 24.11 -0.03 5.12
C TYR A 258 24.42 -1.49 4.78
N VAL A 259 25.67 -1.93 5.01
CA VAL A 259 26.07 -3.33 4.79
C VAL A 259 25.24 -4.29 5.65
N GLN A 260 24.96 -3.93 6.89
CA GLN A 260 24.09 -4.72 7.76
C GLN A 260 22.65 -4.79 7.23
N GLN A 261 22.09 -3.68 6.75
CA GLN A 261 20.74 -3.67 6.16
C GLN A 261 20.67 -4.51 4.88
N LEU A 262 21.70 -4.43 4.03
CA LEU A 262 21.77 -5.26 2.82
C LEU A 262 21.86 -6.75 3.17
N GLN A 263 22.57 -7.12 4.23
CA GLN A 263 22.61 -8.51 4.70
C GLN A 263 21.24 -8.98 5.17
N VAL A 264 20.49 -8.15 5.90
CA VAL A 264 19.11 -8.48 6.32
C VAL A 264 18.20 -8.76 5.12
N ILE A 265 18.34 -7.98 4.04
CA ILE A 265 17.59 -8.23 2.80
C ILE A 265 17.92 -9.61 2.25
N LYS A 266 19.21 -9.95 2.13
CA LYS A 266 19.67 -11.27 1.65
C LYS A 266 19.17 -12.40 2.51
N ASP A 267 19.18 -12.23 3.82
CA ASP A 267 18.69 -13.22 4.78
C ASP A 267 17.18 -13.45 4.65
N ASN A 268 16.41 -12.41 4.34
CA ASN A 268 14.98 -12.53 4.06
C ASN A 268 14.72 -13.31 2.77
N TYR A 269 15.47 -13.05 1.69
CA TYR A 269 15.39 -13.85 0.46
C TYR A 269 15.72 -15.32 0.75
N ALA A 270 16.77 -15.60 1.54
CA ALA A 270 17.14 -16.95 1.94
C ALA A 270 16.04 -17.62 2.80
N THR A 271 15.39 -16.87 3.70
CA THR A 271 14.29 -17.37 4.53
C THR A 271 13.12 -17.88 3.69
N PHE A 272 12.82 -17.17 2.59
CA PHE A 272 11.74 -17.56 1.68
C PHE A 272 12.17 -18.56 0.60
N ALA A 273 13.43 -18.99 0.60
CA ALA A 273 14.03 -19.82 -0.46
C ALA A 273 13.93 -19.18 -1.86
N VAL A 274 13.98 -17.87 -1.94
CA VAL A 274 13.98 -17.08 -3.18
C VAL A 274 15.42 -16.72 -3.53
N PRO A 275 15.91 -16.97 -4.76
CA PRO A 275 17.22 -16.51 -5.17
C PRO A 275 17.32 -14.98 -5.11
N TYR A 276 18.36 -14.47 -4.46
CA TYR A 276 18.66 -13.05 -4.51
C TYR A 276 19.29 -12.71 -5.87
N ASN A 277 18.52 -12.04 -6.72
CA ASN A 277 18.93 -11.66 -8.08
C ASN A 277 19.36 -10.18 -8.17
N GLY A 278 19.33 -9.45 -7.04
CA GLY A 278 19.79 -8.07 -6.98
C GLY A 278 21.30 -8.01 -7.09
N GLU A 279 21.81 -7.07 -7.86
CA GLU A 279 23.19 -6.63 -7.72
C GLU A 279 23.28 -5.82 -6.41
N ASP A 280 24.31 -6.10 -5.61
CA ASP A 280 24.59 -5.27 -4.47
C ASP A 280 24.88 -3.86 -4.97
N ASN A 281 24.10 -2.89 -4.52
CA ASN A 281 24.36 -1.50 -4.86
C ASN A 281 25.62 -1.01 -4.08
N ASN A 282 26.77 -1.46 -4.55
CA ASN A 282 28.07 -1.08 -3.98
C ASN A 282 28.35 0.40 -4.13
N ASP A 283 27.64 1.09 -5.01
CA ASP A 283 27.71 2.53 -5.16
C ASP A 283 27.37 3.26 -3.85
N TYR A 284 26.55 2.67 -3.02
CA TYR A 284 26.22 3.20 -1.72
C TYR A 284 27.39 3.11 -0.73
N VAL A 285 28.12 2.00 -0.82
CA VAL A 285 29.30 1.76 0.03
C VAL A 285 30.47 2.65 -0.39
N ASP A 286 30.60 2.88 -1.69
CA ASP A 286 31.63 3.73 -2.29
C ASP A 286 31.17 5.18 -2.44
N GLY A 287 29.94 5.49 -2.03
CA GLY A 287 29.36 6.82 -2.14
C GLY A 287 28.95 7.21 -3.55
N LYS A 288 28.78 6.26 -4.45
CA LYS A 288 28.50 6.52 -5.86
C LYS A 288 27.01 6.39 -6.12
N GLY A 289 26.09 6.17 -5.98
CA GLY A 289 24.75 5.79 -6.44
C GLY A 289 23.61 6.67 -6.03
N PHE A 290 23.80 7.54 -5.06
CA PHE A 290 22.64 8.08 -4.38
C PHE A 290 21.94 9.26 -5.07
N CYS A 291 22.59 9.95 -5.98
CA CYS A 291 22.00 11.22 -6.42
C CYS A 291 22.53 11.85 -7.69
N CYS A 292 23.19 11.11 -8.55
CA CYS A 292 23.87 11.75 -9.67
C CYS A 292 23.59 11.06 -10.99
N ASN A 293 23.60 11.81 -12.07
CA ASN A 293 23.41 11.26 -13.42
C ASN A 293 24.53 10.28 -13.83
N ASP A 294 25.66 10.28 -13.12
CA ASP A 294 26.76 9.34 -13.32
C ASP A 294 26.90 8.35 -12.15
N GLY A 295 26.01 8.40 -11.17
CA GLY A 295 26.04 7.52 -10.02
C GLY A 295 27.13 7.81 -8.99
N SER A 296 27.85 8.95 -9.05
CA SER A 296 28.93 9.24 -8.10
C SER A 296 28.50 10.20 -6.97
N LEU A 297 28.89 9.90 -5.72
CA LEU A 297 28.71 10.80 -4.58
C LEU A 297 29.47 12.11 -4.78
N GLU A 298 30.65 12.04 -5.41
CA GLU A 298 31.48 13.19 -5.70
C GLU A 298 30.77 14.17 -6.62
N ALA A 299 30.09 13.69 -7.68
CA ALA A 299 29.30 14.54 -8.56
C ALA A 299 28.08 15.12 -7.85
N ALA A 300 27.45 14.36 -6.93
CA ALA A 300 26.36 14.86 -6.10
C ALA A 300 26.81 15.93 -5.12
N GLN A 301 27.91 15.70 -4.43
CA GLN A 301 28.52 16.67 -3.51
C GLN A 301 28.98 17.91 -4.28
N ALA A 302 29.60 17.75 -5.44
CA ALA A 302 30.05 18.86 -6.27
C ALA A 302 28.85 19.71 -6.76
N ARG A 303 27.75 19.10 -7.17
CA ARG A 303 26.50 19.81 -7.53
C ARG A 303 25.91 20.53 -6.33
N ALA A 304 25.81 19.83 -5.21
CA ALA A 304 25.27 20.40 -3.99
C ALA A 304 26.09 21.61 -3.52
N LEU A 305 27.43 21.48 -3.54
CA LEU A 305 28.34 22.57 -3.22
C LEU A 305 28.26 23.72 -4.23
N ALA A 306 28.20 23.41 -5.53
CA ALA A 306 28.10 24.43 -6.56
C ALA A 306 26.78 25.22 -6.46
N ARG A 307 25.68 24.56 -6.11
CA ARG A 307 24.38 25.20 -5.86
C ARG A 307 24.39 26.03 -4.57
N ALA A 308 24.93 25.49 -3.50
CA ALA A 308 25.05 26.20 -2.22
C ALA A 308 25.98 27.44 -2.34
N ALA A 309 27.10 27.30 -3.05
CA ALA A 309 28.07 28.39 -3.23
C ALA A 309 27.51 29.54 -4.12
N LYS A 310 26.58 29.26 -5.01
CA LYS A 310 25.97 30.26 -5.89
C LYS A 310 24.83 31.03 -5.26
N ASN A 311 24.46 30.70 -4.01
CA ASN A 311 23.29 31.29 -3.33
C ASN A 311 22.05 31.26 -4.24
N ASN A 312 21.73 30.07 -4.77
CA ASN A 312 20.80 29.86 -5.86
C ASN A 312 19.34 30.05 -5.50
N PHE A 313 19.03 30.44 -4.27
CA PHE A 313 17.66 30.76 -3.90
C PHE A 313 17.34 32.18 -4.42
N GLN A 314 16.50 32.22 -5.46
CA GLN A 314 15.88 33.44 -5.95
C GLN A 314 14.39 33.40 -5.63
N GLU A 315 13.81 34.57 -5.33
CA GLU A 315 12.38 34.70 -5.18
C GLU A 315 11.71 34.26 -6.50
N GLY A 316 10.89 33.22 -6.44
CA GLY A 316 10.27 32.63 -7.61
C GLY A 316 10.90 31.34 -8.13
N ASP A 317 11.98 30.83 -7.48
CA ASP A 317 12.53 29.53 -7.80
C ASP A 317 11.52 28.38 -7.62
N ALA A 318 11.69 27.30 -8.39
CA ALA A 318 10.80 26.14 -8.41
C ALA A 318 10.82 25.30 -7.13
N TYR A 319 11.46 25.83 -6.05
CA TYR A 319 11.56 25.16 -4.78
C TYR A 319 10.19 24.84 -4.17
N GLU A 320 9.94 23.52 -3.99
CA GLU A 320 8.69 23.00 -3.42
C GLU A 320 7.40 23.55 -4.06
N LYS A 321 7.41 23.89 -5.35
CA LYS A 321 6.19 24.28 -6.08
C LYS A 321 5.21 23.12 -6.25
N MET A 322 5.68 21.88 -6.21
CA MET A 322 4.82 20.70 -6.23
C MET A 322 4.15 20.54 -4.87
N GLN A 323 3.03 21.23 -4.69
CA GLN A 323 2.22 21.19 -3.48
C GLN A 323 0.86 20.58 -3.80
N PHE A 324 0.44 19.66 -2.95
CA PHE A 324 -0.80 18.90 -3.12
C PHE A 324 -1.63 18.98 -1.85
N TYR A 325 -2.90 19.37 -2.00
CA TYR A 325 -3.83 19.60 -0.92
C TYR A 325 -4.84 18.47 -0.85
N TYR A 326 -5.07 17.94 0.33
CA TYR A 326 -5.97 16.81 0.57
C TYR A 326 -7.36 17.31 0.93
N HIS A 327 -8.36 16.75 0.27
CA HIS A 327 -9.77 16.92 0.54
C HIS A 327 -10.35 15.54 0.88
N PRO A 328 -10.36 15.18 2.18
CA PRO A 328 -10.77 13.86 2.60
C PRO A 328 -12.29 13.70 2.65
N ASP A 329 -12.74 12.45 2.65
CA ASP A 329 -14.09 12.08 2.99
C ASP A 329 -14.34 12.14 4.50
N HIS A 330 -15.53 11.71 4.95
CA HIS A 330 -15.92 11.69 6.36
C HIS A 330 -15.13 10.67 7.22
N LEU A 331 -14.44 9.72 6.60
CA LEU A 331 -13.57 8.73 7.25
C LEU A 331 -12.09 9.15 7.25
N GLY A 332 -11.78 10.32 6.69
CA GLY A 332 -10.42 10.79 6.51
C GLY A 332 -9.71 10.22 5.29
N SER A 333 -10.38 9.43 4.46
CA SER A 333 -9.79 8.88 3.24
C SER A 333 -9.53 9.98 2.20
N SER A 334 -8.43 9.86 1.46
CA SER A 334 -8.11 10.82 0.40
C SER A 334 -9.11 10.70 -0.74
N SER A 335 -10.01 11.69 -0.89
CA SER A 335 -11.03 11.68 -1.94
C SER A 335 -10.61 12.57 -3.12
N TYR A 336 -10.25 13.82 -2.86
CA TYR A 336 -9.72 14.72 -3.87
C TYR A 336 -8.35 15.25 -3.47
N ILE A 337 -7.45 15.31 -4.42
CA ILE A 337 -6.16 15.98 -4.28
C ILE A 337 -6.10 17.11 -5.31
N THR A 338 -5.81 18.32 -4.86
CA THR A 338 -5.61 19.47 -5.74
C THR A 338 -4.17 19.95 -5.72
N ASN A 339 -3.73 20.57 -6.82
CA ASN A 339 -2.44 21.23 -6.91
C ASN A 339 -2.50 22.67 -6.35
N LEU A 340 -1.39 23.39 -6.46
CA LEU A 340 -1.30 24.79 -6.02
C LEU A 340 -2.25 25.74 -6.76
N ASP A 341 -2.61 25.44 -8.01
CA ASP A 341 -3.52 26.22 -8.84
C ASP A 341 -5.00 25.88 -8.59
N GLY A 342 -5.27 24.91 -7.68
CA GLY A 342 -6.61 24.45 -7.34
C GLY A 342 -7.19 23.44 -8.31
N GLU A 343 -6.40 22.92 -9.24
CA GLU A 343 -6.83 21.87 -10.17
C GLU A 343 -6.84 20.51 -9.48
N VAL A 344 -7.86 19.71 -9.75
CA VAL A 344 -7.94 18.32 -9.25
C VAL A 344 -6.93 17.47 -10.02
N VAL A 345 -5.92 16.96 -9.32
CA VAL A 345 -4.86 16.10 -9.88
C VAL A 345 -5.11 14.63 -9.64
N GLN A 346 -5.86 14.31 -8.59
CA GLN A 346 -6.29 12.95 -8.29
C GLN A 346 -7.69 12.98 -7.66
N HIS A 347 -8.56 12.11 -8.11
CA HIS A 347 -9.88 11.85 -7.52
C HIS A 347 -9.99 10.36 -7.24
N ILE A 348 -10.32 10.00 -6.01
CA ILE A 348 -10.38 8.61 -5.56
C ILE A 348 -11.66 8.40 -4.77
N GLU A 349 -12.38 7.33 -5.10
CA GLU A 349 -13.55 6.88 -4.36
C GLU A 349 -13.38 5.40 -4.00
N TYR A 350 -13.97 5.00 -2.88
CA TYR A 350 -13.74 3.68 -2.28
C TYR A 350 -15.03 2.88 -2.16
N VAL A 351 -14.88 1.57 -2.30
CA VAL A 351 -15.85 0.61 -1.78
C VAL A 351 -15.72 0.57 -0.24
N PRO A 352 -16.77 0.25 0.52
CA PRO A 352 -16.76 0.39 1.99
C PRO A 352 -15.57 -0.18 2.74
N PHE A 353 -14.99 -1.28 2.30
CA PHE A 353 -13.84 -1.90 2.94
C PHE A 353 -12.47 -1.40 2.42
N GLY A 354 -12.44 -0.30 1.66
CA GLY A 354 -11.20 0.39 1.30
C GLY A 354 -10.59 -0.01 -0.04
N GLU A 355 -11.23 -0.91 -0.80
CA GLU A 355 -10.84 -1.11 -2.19
C GLU A 355 -11.21 0.12 -3.02
N VAL A 356 -10.38 0.43 -4.01
CA VAL A 356 -10.60 1.59 -4.88
C VAL A 356 -11.76 1.31 -5.82
N PHE A 357 -12.74 2.20 -5.82
CA PHE A 357 -13.90 2.16 -6.71
C PHE A 357 -13.69 2.98 -7.98
N VAL A 358 -13.28 4.22 -7.83
CA VAL A 358 -12.95 5.14 -8.92
C VAL A 358 -11.61 5.77 -8.63
N GLU A 359 -10.75 5.84 -9.63
CA GLU A 359 -9.53 6.62 -9.55
C GLU A 359 -9.27 7.31 -10.87
N GLU A 360 -9.17 8.63 -10.82
CA GLU A 360 -8.79 9.49 -11.92
C GLU A 360 -7.49 10.22 -11.57
N ARG A 361 -6.48 10.11 -12.42
CA ARG A 361 -5.13 10.67 -12.21
C ARG A 361 -4.71 11.51 -13.38
N ASN A 362 -3.99 12.60 -13.12
CA ASN A 362 -3.27 13.32 -14.17
C ASN A 362 -1.80 12.87 -14.32
N ASN A 363 -1.37 11.87 -13.55
CA ASN A 363 -0.03 11.26 -13.58
C ASN A 363 1.15 12.20 -13.25
N ILE A 364 0.90 13.38 -12.69
CA ILE A 364 1.97 14.28 -12.22
C ILE A 364 2.53 13.75 -10.89
N TRP A 365 1.64 13.45 -9.97
CA TRP A 365 1.97 12.83 -8.68
C TRP A 365 0.71 12.18 -8.11
N ASN A 366 0.88 11.02 -7.50
CA ASN A 366 -0.19 10.27 -6.83
C ASN A 366 0.18 10.06 -5.37
N THR A 367 -0.77 10.31 -4.47
CA THR A 367 -0.55 10.02 -3.06
C THR A 367 -0.59 8.52 -2.80
N PRO A 368 0.32 7.96 -1.99
CA PRO A 368 0.19 6.59 -1.50
C PRO A 368 -0.77 6.46 -0.31
N TYR A 369 -1.24 7.59 0.25
CA TYR A 369 -2.13 7.63 1.40
C TYR A 369 -3.57 7.71 0.93
N LEU A 370 -4.27 6.59 1.01
CA LEU A 370 -5.59 6.40 0.42
C LEU A 370 -6.68 6.28 1.49
N PHE A 371 -7.25 5.11 1.66
CA PHE A 371 -8.34 4.83 2.59
C PHE A 371 -7.93 5.13 4.03
N ASN A 372 -8.76 5.85 4.78
CA ASN A 372 -8.50 6.38 6.14
C ASN A 372 -7.16 7.14 6.28
N ALA A 373 -6.68 7.77 5.20
CA ALA A 373 -5.38 8.42 5.11
C ALA A 373 -4.18 7.49 5.41
N LYS A 374 -4.37 6.17 5.35
CA LYS A 374 -3.32 5.18 5.57
C LYS A 374 -2.54 4.92 4.28
N GLU A 375 -1.27 4.57 4.43
CA GLU A 375 -0.42 4.23 3.29
C GLU A 375 -0.85 2.89 2.70
N PHE A 376 -1.12 2.89 1.41
CA PHE A 376 -1.34 1.68 0.65
C PHE A 376 -0.01 1.20 0.07
N ASP A 377 0.45 0.05 0.51
CA ASP A 377 1.64 -0.60 -0.01
C ASP A 377 1.25 -1.34 -1.30
N GLU A 378 1.39 -0.67 -2.45
CA GLU A 378 1.03 -1.24 -3.77
C GLU A 378 1.75 -2.57 -4.03
N GLU A 379 2.92 -2.75 -3.43
CA GLU A 379 3.75 -3.94 -3.56
C GLU A 379 3.12 -5.19 -2.92
N THR A 380 2.31 -5.00 -1.90
CA THR A 380 1.66 -6.11 -1.17
C THR A 380 0.15 -6.08 -1.23
N GLY A 381 -0.43 -4.96 -1.70
CA GLY A 381 -1.88 -4.75 -1.68
C GLY A 381 -2.46 -4.53 -0.29
N LEU A 382 -1.64 -4.18 0.70
CA LEU A 382 -2.04 -3.99 2.08
C LEU A 382 -1.99 -2.52 2.49
N TYR A 383 -2.88 -2.12 3.40
CA TYR A 383 -2.80 -0.85 4.08
C TYR A 383 -1.99 -0.96 5.37
N TYR A 384 -1.03 -0.05 5.57
CA TYR A 384 -0.27 0.07 6.80
C TYR A 384 -0.96 1.02 7.79
N TYR A 385 -1.42 0.48 8.91
CA TYR A 385 -2.11 1.24 9.97
C TYR A 385 -1.24 1.58 11.18
N GLY A 386 0.07 1.34 11.09
CA GLY A 386 1.01 1.47 12.21
C GLY A 386 1.22 0.12 12.89
N ALA A 387 0.34 -0.24 13.81
CA ALA A 387 0.46 -1.52 14.54
C ALA A 387 0.10 -2.76 13.70
N ARG A 388 -0.71 -2.61 12.66
CA ARG A 388 -1.25 -3.73 11.87
C ARG A 388 -1.25 -3.44 10.38
N TYR A 389 -1.32 -4.52 9.59
CA TYR A 389 -1.57 -4.47 8.15
C TYR A 389 -2.98 -4.99 7.84
N TYR A 390 -3.67 -4.27 6.98
CA TYR A 390 -5.06 -4.52 6.62
C TYR A 390 -5.17 -4.95 5.16
N ASP A 391 -5.89 -6.05 4.90
CA ASP A 391 -6.22 -6.49 3.55
C ASP A 391 -7.64 -6.02 3.19
N PRO A 392 -7.79 -5.02 2.30
CA PRO A 392 -9.10 -4.47 1.95
C PRO A 392 -9.95 -5.45 1.13
N ARG A 393 -9.33 -6.35 0.35
CA ARG A 393 -10.04 -7.37 -0.41
C ARG A 393 -10.69 -8.39 0.51
N LEU A 394 -9.97 -8.85 1.53
CA LEU A 394 -10.52 -9.76 2.55
C LEU A 394 -11.43 -9.02 3.54
N GLY A 395 -11.21 -7.73 3.77
CA GLY A 395 -11.87 -6.96 4.81
C GLY A 395 -11.42 -7.33 6.23
N LEU A 396 -10.19 -7.82 6.37
CA LEU A 396 -9.64 -8.37 7.61
C LEU A 396 -8.20 -7.87 7.87
N TRP A 397 -7.84 -7.84 9.13
CA TRP A 397 -6.45 -7.74 9.55
C TRP A 397 -5.71 -9.06 9.29
N ILE A 398 -4.41 -8.98 8.96
CA ILE A 398 -3.58 -10.17 8.76
C ILE A 398 -2.81 -10.58 10.02
N THR A 399 -2.98 -9.86 11.10
CA THR A 399 -2.40 -10.14 12.44
C THR A 399 -3.43 -9.87 13.53
N THR A 400 -3.16 -10.37 14.72
CA THR A 400 -4.02 -10.19 15.90
C THR A 400 -4.00 -8.75 16.39
N ASP A 401 -5.07 -8.34 17.05
CA ASP A 401 -5.17 -7.03 17.71
C ASP A 401 -4.34 -7.02 19.00
N THR A 402 -3.47 -6.03 19.15
CA THR A 402 -2.72 -5.83 20.41
C THR A 402 -3.62 -5.51 21.60
N LEU A 403 -4.84 -5.04 21.35
CA LEU A 403 -5.84 -4.71 22.36
C LEU A 403 -6.96 -5.78 22.46
N GLN A 404 -6.78 -6.97 21.87
CA GLN A 404 -7.80 -8.02 21.83
C GLN A 404 -8.39 -8.39 23.21
N GLU A 405 -7.61 -8.27 24.27
CA GLU A 405 -8.09 -8.50 25.62
C GLU A 405 -9.17 -7.51 26.10
N LYS A 406 -9.29 -6.36 25.45
CA LYS A 406 -10.33 -5.36 25.71
C LYS A 406 -11.61 -5.61 24.92
N TYR A 407 -11.52 -6.37 23.82
CA TYR A 407 -12.60 -6.58 22.86
C TYR A 407 -12.82 -8.06 22.55
N TYR A 408 -13.03 -8.86 23.61
CA TYR A 408 -13.14 -10.32 23.54
C TYR A 408 -14.45 -10.83 22.92
N ASP A 409 -15.39 -9.96 22.63
CA ASP A 409 -16.68 -10.26 22.00
C ASP A 409 -16.62 -10.20 20.46
N ILE A 410 -15.50 -9.75 19.90
CA ILE A 410 -15.30 -9.66 18.45
C ILE A 410 -14.02 -10.38 18.00
N SER A 411 -13.96 -10.78 16.75
CA SER A 411 -12.75 -11.38 16.16
C SER A 411 -11.59 -10.40 16.22
N THR A 412 -10.42 -10.86 16.64
CA THR A 412 -9.18 -10.09 16.64
C THR A 412 -8.74 -9.64 15.23
N TYR A 413 -9.26 -10.29 14.18
CA TYR A 413 -9.00 -9.94 12.78
C TYR A 413 -10.09 -9.06 12.17
N CYS A 414 -11.14 -8.73 12.93
CA CYS A 414 -12.26 -7.93 12.44
C CYS A 414 -11.84 -6.48 12.24
N TYR A 415 -12.12 -5.92 11.06
CA TYR A 415 -11.93 -4.52 10.78
C TYR A 415 -13.18 -3.72 11.10
N ALA A 416 -13.02 -2.61 11.84
CA ALA A 416 -14.04 -1.60 12.11
C ALA A 416 -15.43 -2.19 12.49
N TYR A 417 -15.48 -3.25 13.32
CA TYR A 417 -16.71 -3.93 13.73
C TYR A 417 -17.62 -4.38 12.58
N ASN A 418 -17.06 -4.67 11.39
CA ASN A 418 -17.80 -4.94 10.15
C ASN A 418 -18.71 -3.78 9.70
N ASN A 419 -18.41 -2.56 10.13
CA ASN A 419 -19.12 -1.34 9.74
C ASN A 419 -18.11 -0.21 9.41
N PRO A 420 -17.38 -0.35 8.32
CA PRO A 420 -16.30 0.56 7.94
C PRO A 420 -16.80 1.93 7.45
N ILE A 421 -18.11 2.12 7.32
CA ILE A 421 -18.71 3.43 6.98
C ILE A 421 -18.85 4.31 8.22
N ARG A 422 -18.95 3.69 9.39
CA ARG A 422 -19.17 4.39 10.66
C ARG A 422 -17.92 4.45 11.54
N TYR A 423 -17.09 3.42 11.47
CA TYR A 423 -15.95 3.25 12.35
C TYR A 423 -14.65 3.27 11.55
N VAL A 424 -13.62 3.85 12.14
CA VAL A 424 -12.24 3.86 11.70
C VAL A 424 -11.41 3.23 12.82
N ASP A 425 -10.37 2.49 12.46
CA ASP A 425 -9.43 1.89 13.41
C ASP A 425 -8.34 2.88 13.82
#